data_2f0c8543de40e0236a9426381b8411b6
#
_entry.id   2f0c8543de40e0236a9426381b8411b6
#
_cell.length_a   1.000
_cell.length_b   1.000
_cell.length_c   1.000
_cell.angle_alpha   90.00
_cell.angle_beta   90.00
_cell.angle_gamma   90.00
#
_symmetry.space_group_name_H-M   'P 1'
#
loop_
_entity.id
_entity.type
_entity.pdbx_description
1 polymer ?
#
loop_
_entity_poly.entity_id
_entity_poly.type
_entity_poly.pdbx_seq_one_letter_code
_entity_poly.pdbx_strand_id
1 'polypeptide(L)'
;MAVPDGNYKVTVTLGSKKRAAKTVVRAECRRLFVEEVATKKGKYATYSFVVNKRSPRIDDNMEVKIKEREKAYLHWDDSLTLEFNGAAPAVKQIVIEPDTTAMTVFLCGNSTVVDQSDEPWASWGQMIPRWFDEQVAISNHAESGLTARTFLGSNRLDKILSMMRPGDYVLCEFGHNDEKEKRPGDGAWYHYVYNLKIFIDRVREKGGHVVFLTPTARRRFDDTHTKMVDTHGDFPAAMRAVAQREQVPLIELNGMTTDFFETLGFENSKRALVHYPANTFVGQDKDLADNTHFNPYGAYEVAKMVVMGMKQHHLPMLKGLRSDWTDFDPKHPDDFDSWYWYPAPTIEVKKPDGN
;
A
#
# COMPACT_ATOMS: atom_id res chain seq x y z
N MET A 1 -20.70 4.30 -6.43
CA MET A 1 -21.48 5.57 -6.34
C MET A 1 -20.61 6.69 -6.91
N ALA A 2 -21.08 7.40 -7.91
CA ALA A 2 -20.34 8.53 -8.48
C ALA A 2 -20.28 9.69 -7.46
N VAL A 3 -19.07 10.17 -7.18
CA VAL A 3 -18.82 11.26 -6.22
C VAL A 3 -17.60 12.07 -6.64
N PRO A 4 -17.48 13.36 -6.27
CA PRO A 4 -16.28 14.17 -6.48
C PRO A 4 -15.01 13.54 -5.87
N ASP A 5 -13.83 14.03 -6.28
CA ASP A 5 -12.59 13.67 -5.61
C ASP A 5 -12.56 14.21 -4.17
N GLY A 6 -12.07 13.38 -3.25
CA GLY A 6 -11.99 13.76 -1.84
C GLY A 6 -12.03 12.58 -0.88
N ASN A 7 -12.10 12.90 0.38
CA ASN A 7 -12.24 11.92 1.46
C ASN A 7 -13.72 11.72 1.80
N TYR A 8 -14.09 10.47 2.06
CA TYR A 8 -15.45 10.10 2.44
C TYR A 8 -15.43 9.22 3.68
N LYS A 9 -16.08 9.67 4.75
CA LYS A 9 -16.35 8.83 5.92
C LYS A 9 -17.40 7.80 5.55
N VAL A 10 -17.03 6.54 5.68
CA VAL A 10 -17.90 5.38 5.44
C VAL A 10 -18.17 4.71 6.76
N THR A 11 -19.44 4.60 7.13
CA THR A 11 -19.89 3.84 8.29
C THR A 11 -20.70 2.64 7.82
N VAL A 12 -20.25 1.45 8.16
CA VAL A 12 -20.91 0.18 7.80
C VAL A 12 -21.43 -0.52 9.04
N THR A 13 -22.67 -0.98 8.99
CA THR A 13 -23.25 -1.87 9.99
C THR A 13 -23.34 -3.28 9.40
N LEU A 14 -22.51 -4.19 9.90
CA LEU A 14 -22.39 -5.57 9.45
C LEU A 14 -23.25 -6.51 10.30
N GLY A 15 -23.77 -7.56 9.69
CA GLY A 15 -24.59 -8.57 10.36
C GLY A 15 -25.97 -8.76 9.75
N SER A 16 -26.68 -9.82 10.18
CA SER A 16 -27.97 -10.20 9.64
C SER A 16 -28.99 -10.58 10.74
N LYS A 17 -30.24 -10.13 10.60
CA LYS A 17 -31.33 -10.57 11.46
C LYS A 17 -31.64 -12.07 11.30
N LYS A 18 -31.34 -12.63 10.12
CA LYS A 18 -31.79 -13.98 9.74
C LYS A 18 -30.75 -15.07 9.97
N ARG A 19 -29.44 -14.74 9.91
CA ARG A 19 -28.33 -15.72 9.98
C ARG A 19 -27.11 -15.14 10.66
N ALA A 20 -26.16 -15.98 11.07
CA ALA A 20 -24.79 -15.56 11.39
C ALA A 20 -24.09 -15.06 10.11
N ALA A 21 -23.13 -14.17 10.26
CA ALA A 21 -22.36 -13.60 9.14
C ALA A 21 -20.88 -13.53 9.45
N LYS A 22 -20.06 -13.54 8.38
CA LYS A 22 -18.63 -13.33 8.38
C LYS A 22 -18.31 -12.41 7.20
N THR A 23 -17.92 -11.18 7.50
CA THR A 23 -17.81 -10.11 6.50
C THR A 23 -16.46 -9.42 6.59
N VAL A 24 -15.80 -9.28 5.43
CA VAL A 24 -14.62 -8.43 5.19
C VAL A 24 -15.09 -7.20 4.43
N VAL A 25 -14.51 -6.02 4.69
CA VAL A 25 -14.81 -4.80 3.93
C VAL A 25 -13.55 -4.26 3.28
N ARG A 26 -13.66 -4.05 1.98
CA ARG A 26 -12.64 -3.41 1.14
C ARG A 26 -13.27 -2.26 0.36
N ALA A 27 -12.43 -1.37 -0.16
CA ALA A 27 -12.86 -0.31 -1.05
C ALA A 27 -11.89 -0.16 -2.22
N GLU A 28 -12.37 0.43 -3.31
CA GLU A 28 -11.61 0.70 -4.52
C GLU A 28 -10.91 -0.58 -5.05
N CYS A 29 -9.65 -0.51 -5.44
CA CYS A 29 -8.86 -1.71 -5.80
C CYS A 29 -8.45 -2.51 -4.56
N ARG A 30 -9.40 -3.20 -3.96
CA ARG A 30 -9.20 -4.17 -2.87
C ARG A 30 -8.48 -3.64 -1.62
N ARG A 31 -8.48 -2.30 -1.37
CA ARG A 31 -7.94 -1.72 -0.12
C ARG A 31 -8.66 -2.30 1.09
N LEU A 32 -7.93 -2.88 2.02
CA LEU A 32 -8.47 -3.51 3.21
C LEU A 32 -8.81 -2.46 4.28
N PHE A 33 -10.08 -2.40 4.71
CA PHE A 33 -10.54 -1.52 5.78
C PHE A 33 -11.02 -2.28 7.01
N VAL A 34 -11.66 -3.42 6.84
CA VAL A 34 -12.15 -4.25 7.94
C VAL A 34 -11.86 -5.71 7.62
N GLU A 35 -11.10 -6.36 8.48
CA GLU A 35 -10.87 -7.81 8.44
C GLU A 35 -12.15 -8.57 8.75
N GLU A 36 -12.12 -9.90 8.68
CA GLU A 36 -13.30 -10.73 8.91
C GLU A 36 -13.95 -10.44 10.27
N VAL A 37 -15.15 -9.93 10.23
CA VAL A 37 -16.03 -9.72 11.39
C VAL A 37 -17.06 -10.83 11.43
N ALA A 38 -17.00 -11.64 12.48
CA ALA A 38 -18.01 -12.66 12.75
C ALA A 38 -19.14 -12.08 13.62
N THR A 39 -20.39 -12.13 13.13
CA THR A 39 -21.57 -11.72 13.88
C THR A 39 -22.56 -12.90 14.03
N LYS A 40 -23.12 -13.05 15.24
CA LYS A 40 -24.21 -14.03 15.49
C LYS A 40 -25.53 -13.55 14.87
N LYS A 41 -26.46 -14.46 14.60
CA LYS A 41 -27.82 -14.12 14.15
C LYS A 41 -28.44 -13.04 15.06
N GLY A 42 -28.96 -11.96 14.45
CA GLY A 42 -29.59 -10.83 15.15
C GLY A 42 -28.62 -9.88 15.84
N LYS A 43 -27.29 -10.08 15.73
CA LYS A 43 -26.25 -9.17 16.25
C LYS A 43 -25.62 -8.40 15.10
N TYR A 44 -25.13 -7.21 15.43
CA TYR A 44 -24.54 -6.28 14.48
C TYR A 44 -23.24 -5.71 15.05
N ALA A 45 -22.31 -5.38 14.16
CA ALA A 45 -21.09 -4.66 14.47
C ALA A 45 -20.96 -3.44 13.52
N THR A 46 -20.54 -2.30 14.05
CA THR A 46 -20.42 -1.06 13.26
C THR A 46 -18.96 -0.64 13.22
N TYR A 47 -18.53 -0.27 12.01
CA TYR A 47 -17.16 0.21 11.74
C TYR A 47 -17.24 1.52 10.96
N SER A 48 -16.37 2.47 11.31
CA SER A 48 -16.17 3.72 10.56
C SER A 48 -14.72 3.82 10.10
N PHE A 49 -14.51 4.32 8.87
CA PHE A 49 -13.22 4.53 8.24
C PHE A 49 -13.35 5.60 7.16
N VAL A 50 -12.24 6.10 6.63
CA VAL A 50 -12.27 7.09 5.55
C VAL A 50 -11.69 6.50 4.27
N VAL A 51 -12.47 6.55 3.19
CA VAL A 51 -12.03 6.20 1.84
C VAL A 51 -11.64 7.47 1.09
N ASN A 52 -10.42 7.54 0.57
CA ASN A 52 -10.04 8.56 -0.39
C ASN A 52 -10.37 8.09 -1.80
N LYS A 53 -11.21 8.86 -2.48
CA LYS A 53 -11.60 8.67 -3.90
C LYS A 53 -10.92 9.75 -4.74
N ARG A 54 -10.37 9.37 -5.87
CA ARG A 54 -9.74 10.29 -6.82
C ARG A 54 -9.96 9.86 -8.27
N SER A 55 -9.97 10.84 -9.15
CA SER A 55 -9.89 10.69 -10.61
C SER A 55 -8.52 11.17 -11.11
N PRO A 56 -8.14 10.91 -12.36
CA PRO A 56 -6.90 11.45 -12.93
C PRO A 56 -6.87 12.98 -13.04
N ARG A 57 -8.02 13.64 -13.07
CA ARG A 57 -8.13 15.10 -13.26
C ARG A 57 -7.44 15.84 -12.10
N ILE A 58 -6.59 16.80 -12.45
CA ILE A 58 -5.94 17.73 -11.53
C ILE A 58 -6.65 19.09 -11.56
N ASP A 59 -6.78 19.64 -12.76
CA ASP A 59 -7.52 20.87 -13.06
C ASP A 59 -8.12 20.80 -14.48
N ASP A 60 -8.53 21.93 -15.05
CA ASP A 60 -9.16 21.98 -16.37
C ASP A 60 -8.19 21.66 -17.52
N ASN A 61 -6.88 21.74 -17.31
CA ASN A 61 -5.84 21.60 -18.33
C ASN A 61 -4.84 20.48 -18.03
N MET A 62 -4.89 19.87 -16.85
CA MET A 62 -3.89 18.93 -16.42
C MET A 62 -4.51 17.71 -15.76
N GLU A 63 -3.98 16.54 -16.10
CA GLU A 63 -4.35 15.26 -15.52
C GLU A 63 -3.12 14.40 -15.22
N VAL A 64 -3.29 13.38 -14.40
CA VAL A 64 -2.31 12.31 -14.20
C VAL A 64 -2.21 11.50 -15.49
N LYS A 65 -0.99 11.30 -15.98
CA LYS A 65 -0.71 10.44 -17.13
C LYS A 65 -0.75 8.98 -16.67
N ILE A 66 -1.98 8.46 -16.50
CA ILE A 66 -2.19 7.05 -16.14
C ILE A 66 -1.81 6.14 -17.31
N LYS A 67 -1.34 4.93 -17.00
CA LYS A 67 -1.05 3.89 -18.00
C LYS A 67 -2.36 3.35 -18.58
N GLU A 68 -2.31 2.76 -19.77
CA GLU A 68 -3.50 2.21 -20.43
C GLU A 68 -4.25 1.21 -19.55
N ARG A 69 -3.51 0.34 -18.84
CA ARG A 69 -4.10 -0.64 -17.92
C ARG A 69 -4.82 0.00 -16.71
N GLU A 70 -4.34 1.15 -16.23
CA GLU A 70 -4.93 1.83 -15.08
C GLU A 70 -6.32 2.42 -15.39
N LYS A 71 -6.67 2.60 -16.65
CA LYS A 71 -7.99 3.10 -17.06
C LYS A 71 -9.14 2.19 -16.63
N ALA A 72 -8.85 0.91 -16.40
CA ALA A 72 -9.81 -0.07 -15.90
C ALA A 72 -9.80 -0.19 -14.38
N TYR A 73 -8.90 0.52 -13.68
CA TYR A 73 -8.76 0.39 -12.24
C TYR A 73 -9.78 1.25 -11.49
N LEU A 74 -10.41 0.67 -10.48
CA LEU A 74 -11.42 1.32 -9.67
C LEU A 74 -10.93 2.55 -8.90
N HIS A 75 -9.64 2.67 -8.66
CA HIS A 75 -9.07 3.79 -7.90
C HIS A 75 -8.77 5.05 -8.75
N TRP A 76 -9.09 5.05 -10.04
CA TRP A 76 -8.96 6.21 -10.92
C TRP A 76 -10.27 6.58 -11.62
N ASP A 77 -11.38 6.00 -11.25
CA ASP A 77 -12.69 6.28 -11.85
C ASP A 77 -13.47 7.37 -11.09
N ASP A 78 -14.70 7.64 -11.51
CA ASP A 78 -15.58 8.63 -10.89
C ASP A 78 -16.42 8.08 -9.75
N SER A 79 -16.19 6.82 -9.34
CA SER A 79 -17.02 6.12 -8.38
C SER A 79 -16.28 5.81 -7.08
N LEU A 80 -16.96 5.87 -5.95
CA LEU A 80 -16.54 5.24 -4.72
C LEU A 80 -17.12 3.82 -4.70
N THR A 81 -16.23 2.83 -4.69
CA THR A 81 -16.56 1.40 -4.73
C THR A 81 -16.30 0.75 -3.39
N LEU A 82 -17.27 -0.06 -2.91
CA LEU A 82 -17.14 -0.88 -1.70
C LEU A 82 -17.32 -2.35 -2.05
N GLU A 83 -16.47 -3.20 -1.52
CA GLU A 83 -16.55 -4.65 -1.60
C GLU A 83 -16.87 -5.23 -0.21
N PHE A 84 -17.89 -6.09 -0.16
CA PHE A 84 -18.24 -6.88 1.02
C PHE A 84 -18.03 -8.35 0.70
N ASN A 85 -16.96 -8.92 1.23
CA ASN A 85 -16.52 -10.28 0.97
C ASN A 85 -16.51 -11.10 2.27
N GLY A 86 -16.18 -12.38 2.20
CA GLY A 86 -16.13 -13.28 3.35
C GLY A 86 -16.96 -14.56 3.14
N ALA A 87 -16.88 -15.50 4.08
CA ALA A 87 -17.58 -16.78 3.97
C ALA A 87 -19.12 -16.64 3.98
N ALA A 88 -19.64 -15.58 4.60
CA ALA A 88 -21.09 -15.35 4.67
C ALA A 88 -21.37 -13.84 4.85
N PRO A 89 -21.01 -13.00 3.88
CA PRO A 89 -21.07 -11.54 4.04
C PRO A 89 -22.52 -11.07 4.25
N ALA A 90 -22.69 -10.10 5.15
CA ALA A 90 -24.00 -9.48 5.40
C ALA A 90 -23.82 -8.03 5.86
N VAL A 91 -24.48 -7.12 5.15
CA VAL A 91 -24.53 -5.70 5.42
C VAL A 91 -25.94 -5.28 5.74
N LYS A 92 -26.12 -4.57 6.83
CA LYS A 92 -27.41 -3.99 7.22
C LYS A 92 -27.56 -2.57 6.71
N GLN A 93 -26.49 -1.78 6.80
CA GLN A 93 -26.52 -0.35 6.48
C GLN A 93 -25.16 0.13 6.04
N ILE A 94 -25.13 1.08 5.13
CA ILE A 94 -23.97 1.84 4.69
C ILE A 94 -24.37 3.32 4.75
N VAL A 95 -23.54 4.14 5.39
CA VAL A 95 -23.66 5.60 5.39
C VAL A 95 -22.34 6.15 4.84
N ILE A 96 -22.43 7.06 3.86
CA ILE A 96 -21.27 7.67 3.20
C ILE A 96 -21.47 9.18 3.25
N GLU A 97 -20.50 9.89 3.82
CA GLU A 97 -20.52 11.34 4.02
C GLU A 97 -19.20 11.94 3.59
N PRO A 98 -19.18 13.11 2.91
CA PRO A 98 -17.92 13.81 2.65
C PRO A 98 -17.18 14.09 3.95
N ASP A 99 -15.85 13.91 3.96
CA ASP A 99 -15.01 14.19 5.12
C ASP A 99 -13.94 15.23 4.77
N THR A 100 -13.89 16.30 5.57
CA THR A 100 -12.89 17.37 5.45
C THR A 100 -11.96 17.44 6.66
N THR A 101 -12.08 16.52 7.61
CA THR A 101 -11.39 16.58 8.91
C THR A 101 -10.26 15.57 9.04
N ALA A 102 -10.38 14.40 8.42
CA ALA A 102 -9.36 13.38 8.45
C ALA A 102 -8.03 13.89 7.89
N MET A 103 -6.92 13.58 8.55
CA MET A 103 -5.58 13.78 8.00
C MET A 103 -5.41 12.85 6.80
N THR A 104 -4.90 13.37 5.67
CA THR A 104 -4.63 12.54 4.51
C THR A 104 -3.16 12.13 4.48
N VAL A 105 -2.92 10.82 4.35
CA VAL A 105 -1.61 10.23 4.13
C VAL A 105 -1.56 9.73 2.68
N PHE A 106 -0.80 10.43 1.86
CA PHE A 106 -0.59 10.10 0.46
C PHE A 106 0.57 9.11 0.33
N LEU A 107 0.39 8.05 -0.46
CA LEU A 107 1.43 7.07 -0.72
C LEU A 107 1.99 7.27 -2.13
N CYS A 108 3.31 7.35 -2.21
CA CYS A 108 4.08 7.43 -3.45
C CYS A 108 5.01 6.22 -3.53
N GLY A 109 5.05 5.58 -4.68
CA GLY A 109 5.91 4.41 -4.85
C GLY A 109 5.61 3.63 -6.13
N ASN A 110 5.97 2.38 -6.08
CA ASN A 110 5.91 1.45 -7.20
C ASN A 110 5.02 0.23 -6.88
N SER A 111 5.32 -0.93 -7.48
CA SER A 111 4.52 -2.16 -7.34
C SER A 111 4.44 -2.73 -5.92
N THR A 112 5.35 -2.35 -5.02
CA THR A 112 5.32 -2.78 -3.61
C THR A 112 4.40 -1.92 -2.75
N VAL A 113 3.91 -0.78 -3.31
CA VAL A 113 3.06 0.21 -2.62
C VAL A 113 1.66 0.30 -3.23
N VAL A 114 1.52 0.10 -4.55
CA VAL A 114 0.28 0.32 -5.32
C VAL A 114 -0.90 -0.52 -4.82
N ASP A 115 -2.12 -0.04 -5.03
CA ASP A 115 -3.32 -0.87 -4.92
C ASP A 115 -3.37 -1.83 -6.11
N GLN A 116 -2.86 -3.05 -5.96
CA GLN A 116 -2.90 -4.06 -7.03
C GLN A 116 -4.35 -4.40 -7.39
N SER A 117 -4.69 -4.32 -8.68
CA SER A 117 -6.05 -4.58 -9.16
C SER A 117 -6.42 -6.05 -9.05
N ASP A 118 -5.45 -6.95 -9.29
CA ASP A 118 -5.70 -8.37 -9.53
C ASP A 118 -4.97 -9.28 -8.56
N GLU A 119 -5.63 -10.39 -8.20
CA GLU A 119 -5.01 -11.50 -7.48
C GLU A 119 -3.98 -12.22 -8.39
N PRO A 120 -2.91 -12.80 -7.84
CA PRO A 120 -2.59 -12.91 -6.42
C PRO A 120 -1.67 -11.80 -5.88
N TRP A 121 -1.39 -10.75 -6.66
CA TRP A 121 -0.54 -9.66 -6.23
C TRP A 121 -1.25 -8.75 -5.21
N ALA A 122 -0.47 -8.28 -4.24
CA ALA A 122 -0.89 -7.28 -3.26
C ALA A 122 0.31 -6.41 -2.86
N SER A 123 0.05 -5.33 -2.13
CA SER A 123 1.11 -4.47 -1.60
C SER A 123 0.73 -3.87 -0.25
N TRP A 124 1.72 -3.36 0.49
CA TRP A 124 1.49 -2.81 1.81
C TRP A 124 0.57 -1.58 1.79
N GLY A 125 0.63 -0.76 0.75
CA GLY A 125 -0.24 0.42 0.63
C GLY A 125 -1.72 0.06 0.51
N GLN A 126 -2.03 -1.13 0.00
CA GLN A 126 -3.37 -1.69 -0.11
C GLN A 126 -3.89 -2.23 1.23
N MET A 127 -3.00 -2.66 2.13
CA MET A 127 -3.34 -3.25 3.42
C MET A 127 -3.35 -2.24 4.56
N ILE A 128 -2.55 -1.18 4.49
CA ILE A 128 -2.36 -0.23 5.59
C ILE A 128 -3.65 0.50 6.06
N PRO A 129 -4.68 0.77 5.21
CA PRO A 129 -5.92 1.39 5.69
C PRO A 129 -6.62 0.61 6.80
N ARG A 130 -6.38 -0.71 6.90
CA ARG A 130 -6.92 -1.58 7.95
C ARG A 130 -6.59 -1.06 9.36
N TRP A 131 -5.45 -0.41 9.51
CA TRP A 131 -4.93 0.00 10.81
C TRP A 131 -5.42 1.37 11.27
N PHE A 132 -6.16 2.10 10.43
CA PHE A 132 -6.64 3.44 10.75
C PHE A 132 -8.15 3.53 10.86
N ASP A 133 -8.61 4.39 11.77
CA ASP A 133 -10.01 4.77 11.95
C ASP A 133 -10.39 5.99 11.07
N GLU A 134 -11.50 6.64 11.38
CA GLU A 134 -11.99 7.80 10.62
C GLU A 134 -11.17 9.08 10.76
N GLN A 135 -10.09 9.09 11.54
CA GLN A 135 -9.21 10.27 11.68
C GLN A 135 -8.14 10.33 10.59
N VAL A 136 -7.90 9.23 9.86
CA VAL A 136 -6.85 9.15 8.84
C VAL A 136 -7.39 8.54 7.55
N ALA A 137 -7.16 9.24 6.44
CA ALA A 137 -7.44 8.78 5.09
C ALA A 137 -6.14 8.36 4.40
N ILE A 138 -6.09 7.17 3.81
CA ILE A 138 -4.97 6.73 2.97
C ILE A 138 -5.32 6.97 1.50
N SER A 139 -4.47 7.72 0.79
CA SER A 139 -4.59 8.04 -0.63
C SER A 139 -3.39 7.48 -1.39
N ASN A 140 -3.54 6.33 -2.04
CA ASN A 140 -2.43 5.62 -2.67
C ASN A 140 -2.28 6.01 -4.14
N HIS A 141 -1.23 6.76 -4.48
CA HIS A 141 -0.90 7.23 -5.83
C HIS A 141 0.22 6.43 -6.51
N ALA A 142 0.71 5.38 -5.85
CA ALA A 142 1.73 4.51 -6.42
C ALA A 142 1.25 3.77 -7.67
N GLU A 143 2.19 3.33 -8.49
CA GLU A 143 1.91 2.46 -9.63
C GLU A 143 3.11 1.59 -9.96
N SER A 144 2.84 0.35 -10.35
CA SER A 144 3.85 -0.64 -10.72
C SER A 144 4.80 -0.12 -11.80
N GLY A 145 6.09 -0.38 -11.65
CA GLY A 145 7.12 0.04 -12.61
C GLY A 145 7.55 1.50 -12.52
N LEU A 146 6.94 2.32 -11.67
CA LEU A 146 7.37 3.72 -11.54
C LEU A 146 8.70 3.84 -10.78
N THR A 147 9.51 4.78 -11.24
CA THR A 147 10.66 5.37 -10.53
C THR A 147 10.22 6.69 -9.89
N ALA A 148 11.01 7.26 -8.99
CA ALA A 148 10.76 8.61 -8.48
C ALA A 148 10.63 9.63 -9.62
N ARG A 149 11.49 9.53 -10.65
CA ARG A 149 11.45 10.37 -11.85
C ARG A 149 10.15 10.23 -12.63
N THR A 150 9.73 9.00 -12.93
CA THR A 150 8.54 8.76 -13.75
C THR A 150 7.24 9.04 -12.99
N PHE A 151 7.25 8.91 -11.67
CA PHE A 151 6.16 9.36 -10.81
C PHE A 151 5.94 10.88 -10.94
N LEU A 152 7.03 11.67 -10.84
CA LEU A 152 7.00 13.12 -11.06
C LEU A 152 6.56 13.45 -12.50
N GLY A 153 7.16 12.80 -13.50
CA GLY A 153 6.88 13.04 -14.92
C GLY A 153 5.46 12.65 -15.36
N SER A 154 4.76 11.82 -14.58
CA SER A 154 3.36 11.46 -14.82
C SER A 154 2.35 12.35 -14.07
N ASN A 155 2.77 13.47 -13.51
CA ASN A 155 1.94 14.44 -12.78
C ASN A 155 1.28 13.87 -11.50
N ARG A 156 1.81 12.76 -10.93
CA ARG A 156 1.18 12.15 -9.74
C ARG A 156 1.41 12.99 -8.50
N LEU A 157 2.60 13.61 -8.38
CA LEU A 157 2.84 14.56 -7.31
C LEU A 157 1.97 15.81 -7.46
N ASP A 158 1.74 16.30 -8.68
CA ASP A 158 0.82 17.44 -8.94
C ASP A 158 -0.60 17.11 -8.48
N LYS A 159 -1.07 15.88 -8.72
CA LYS A 159 -2.37 15.42 -8.22
C LYS A 159 -2.42 15.41 -6.69
N ILE A 160 -1.40 14.88 -6.03
CA ILE A 160 -1.30 14.89 -4.58
C ILE A 160 -1.38 16.34 -4.06
N LEU A 161 -0.57 17.23 -4.61
CA LEU A 161 -0.51 18.65 -4.20
C LEU A 161 -1.80 19.43 -4.44
N SER A 162 -2.62 19.01 -5.43
CA SER A 162 -3.93 19.61 -5.67
C SER A 162 -4.97 19.22 -4.61
N MET A 163 -4.79 18.09 -3.94
CA MET A 163 -5.69 17.57 -2.91
C MET A 163 -5.17 17.81 -1.47
N MET A 164 -3.87 18.10 -1.34
CA MET A 164 -3.17 18.23 -0.06
C MET A 164 -3.59 19.46 0.71
N ARG A 165 -3.71 19.30 2.01
CA ARG A 165 -3.91 20.37 3.00
C ARG A 165 -2.66 20.48 3.89
N PRO A 166 -2.40 21.68 4.48
CA PRO A 166 -1.36 21.81 5.50
C PRO A 166 -1.52 20.78 6.63
N GLY A 167 -0.42 20.11 6.99
CA GLY A 167 -0.40 19.05 7.99
C GLY A 167 -0.64 17.63 7.46
N ASP A 168 -0.99 17.46 6.17
CA ASP A 168 -1.04 16.15 5.55
C ASP A 168 0.36 15.55 5.32
N TYR A 169 0.43 14.25 5.09
CA TYR A 169 1.69 13.51 4.96
C TYR A 169 1.83 12.83 3.60
N VAL A 170 3.07 12.72 3.13
CA VAL A 170 3.45 11.95 1.93
C VAL A 170 4.48 10.91 2.35
N LEU A 171 4.15 9.64 2.19
CA LEU A 171 5.04 8.49 2.37
C LEU A 171 5.61 8.07 1.02
N CYS A 172 6.93 8.04 0.88
CA CYS A 172 7.60 7.72 -0.38
C CYS A 172 8.49 6.48 -0.23
N GLU A 173 8.17 5.41 -0.98
CA GLU A 173 9.02 4.24 -1.17
C GLU A 173 9.42 4.11 -2.64
N PHE A 174 10.66 4.48 -2.98
CA PHE A 174 11.24 4.32 -4.30
C PHE A 174 12.60 3.61 -4.21
N GLY A 175 13.10 3.11 -5.34
CA GLY A 175 14.38 2.42 -5.43
C GLY A 175 14.33 1.24 -6.40
N HIS A 176 13.35 0.34 -6.26
CA HIS A 176 13.22 -0.91 -7.04
C HIS A 176 13.34 -0.73 -8.57
N ASN A 177 12.85 0.38 -9.10
CA ASN A 177 12.91 0.65 -10.54
C ASN A 177 13.94 1.72 -10.86
N ASP A 178 14.22 2.64 -9.93
CA ASP A 178 15.25 3.68 -10.10
C ASP A 178 16.62 3.08 -10.35
N GLU A 179 16.95 1.96 -9.70
CA GLU A 179 18.22 1.23 -9.87
C GLU A 179 18.40 0.60 -11.27
N LYS A 180 17.31 0.46 -12.03
CA LYS A 180 17.33 -0.08 -13.39
C LYS A 180 17.60 0.99 -14.45
N GLU A 181 17.50 2.26 -14.10
CA GLU A 181 17.84 3.37 -14.99
C GLU A 181 19.36 3.43 -15.19
N LYS A 182 19.83 3.55 -16.45
CA LYS A 182 21.24 3.45 -16.83
C LYS A 182 21.69 4.55 -17.81
N ARG A 183 20.93 5.65 -17.90
CA ARG A 183 21.30 6.80 -18.76
C ARG A 183 22.41 7.62 -18.12
N PRO A 184 23.17 8.44 -18.89
CA PRO A 184 24.09 9.41 -18.31
C PRO A 184 23.40 10.31 -17.28
N GLY A 185 23.96 10.41 -16.07
CA GLY A 185 23.38 11.14 -14.94
C GLY A 185 22.41 10.32 -14.09
N ASP A 186 22.14 9.06 -14.45
CA ASP A 186 21.39 8.14 -13.60
C ASP A 186 22.26 7.62 -12.45
N GLY A 187 21.65 7.10 -11.40
CA GLY A 187 22.32 6.53 -10.24
C GLY A 187 21.77 7.07 -8.91
N ALA A 188 22.07 6.33 -7.85
CA ALA A 188 21.56 6.62 -6.52
C ALA A 188 21.94 8.03 -6.02
N TRP A 189 23.20 8.44 -6.23
CA TRP A 189 23.78 9.69 -5.76
C TRP A 189 23.59 10.89 -6.70
N TYR A 190 22.86 10.71 -7.81
CA TYR A 190 22.59 11.76 -8.82
C TYR A 190 21.09 12.01 -8.95
N HIS A 191 20.46 11.49 -10.02
CA HIS A 191 19.04 11.75 -10.31
C HIS A 191 18.11 11.29 -9.21
N TYR A 192 18.42 10.16 -8.53
CA TYR A 192 17.55 9.63 -7.48
C TYR A 192 17.45 10.59 -6.30
N VAL A 193 18.58 11.01 -5.71
CA VAL A 193 18.60 12.00 -4.62
C VAL A 193 18.02 13.35 -5.05
N TYR A 194 18.19 13.75 -6.32
CA TYR A 194 17.57 14.94 -6.87
C TYR A 194 16.05 14.84 -6.89
N ASN A 195 15.50 13.72 -7.37
CA ASN A 195 14.07 13.51 -7.40
C ASN A 195 13.46 13.42 -5.98
N LEU A 196 14.13 12.75 -5.04
CA LEU A 196 13.70 12.74 -3.63
C LEU A 196 13.63 14.16 -3.05
N LYS A 197 14.59 15.02 -3.39
CA LYS A 197 14.57 16.42 -2.95
C LYS A 197 13.37 17.19 -3.51
N ILE A 198 12.95 16.93 -4.75
CA ILE A 198 11.74 17.55 -5.34
C ILE A 198 10.49 17.20 -4.52
N PHE A 199 10.32 15.94 -4.09
CA PHE A 199 9.21 15.57 -3.21
C PHE A 199 9.21 16.41 -1.93
N ILE A 200 10.38 16.54 -1.27
CA ILE A 200 10.49 17.29 -0.02
C ILE A 200 10.09 18.76 -0.22
N ASP A 201 10.68 19.42 -1.22
CA ASP A 201 10.49 20.85 -1.43
C ASP A 201 9.03 21.17 -1.77
N ARG A 202 8.47 20.46 -2.75
CA ARG A 202 7.11 20.73 -3.22
C ARG A 202 6.05 20.39 -2.18
N VAL A 203 6.25 19.34 -1.38
CA VAL A 203 5.33 19.01 -0.28
C VAL A 203 5.41 20.04 0.83
N ARG A 204 6.62 20.50 1.20
CA ARG A 204 6.81 21.57 2.19
C ARG A 204 6.22 22.90 1.76
N GLU A 205 6.29 23.25 0.49
CA GLU A 205 5.64 24.45 -0.07
C GLU A 205 4.12 24.45 0.14
N LYS A 206 3.49 23.28 0.23
CA LYS A 206 2.06 23.10 0.55
C LYS A 206 1.76 22.98 2.05
N GLY A 207 2.79 23.09 2.91
CA GLY A 207 2.64 22.87 4.35
C GLY A 207 2.47 21.41 4.76
N GLY A 208 2.76 20.47 3.88
CA GLY A 208 2.76 19.04 4.14
C GLY A 208 4.11 18.50 4.63
N HIS A 209 4.15 17.23 4.98
CA HIS A 209 5.33 16.55 5.51
C HIS A 209 5.67 15.30 4.68
N VAL A 210 6.96 15.05 4.47
CA VAL A 210 7.44 13.83 3.79
C VAL A 210 7.99 12.85 4.82
N VAL A 211 7.74 11.57 4.59
CA VAL A 211 8.38 10.43 5.27
C VAL A 211 8.94 9.53 4.18
N PHE A 212 10.22 9.19 4.27
CA PHE A 212 10.81 8.22 3.37
C PHE A 212 10.75 6.80 3.95
N LEU A 213 10.61 5.82 3.06
CA LEU A 213 10.72 4.41 3.36
C LEU A 213 11.78 3.81 2.45
N THR A 214 12.79 3.16 3.02
CA THR A 214 13.75 2.42 2.20
C THR A 214 13.04 1.30 1.44
N PRO A 215 13.43 0.99 0.18
CA PRO A 215 12.72 -0.03 -0.62
C PRO A 215 12.72 -1.38 0.09
N THR A 216 11.59 -2.09 0.04
CA THR A 216 11.50 -3.45 0.59
C THR A 216 12.56 -4.37 -0.02
N ALA A 217 13.14 -5.27 0.76
CA ALA A 217 14.13 -6.22 0.26
C ALA A 217 13.52 -7.15 -0.81
N ARG A 218 14.29 -7.47 -1.87
CA ARG A 218 13.96 -8.61 -2.73
C ARG A 218 14.43 -9.89 -2.07
N ARG A 219 13.61 -10.94 -2.14
CA ARG A 219 13.97 -12.24 -1.62
C ARG A 219 15.12 -12.85 -2.44
N ARG A 220 16.33 -12.56 -2.01
CA ARG A 220 17.57 -13.17 -2.55
C ARG A 220 18.42 -13.61 -1.39
N PHE A 221 18.59 -14.90 -1.22
CA PHE A 221 19.48 -15.48 -0.23
C PHE A 221 20.87 -15.75 -0.84
N ASP A 222 21.86 -15.85 0.03
CA ASP A 222 23.19 -16.31 -0.30
C ASP A 222 23.20 -17.83 -0.69
N ASP A 223 24.35 -18.33 -1.11
CA ASP A 223 24.50 -19.73 -1.52
C ASP A 223 24.30 -20.71 -0.36
N THR A 224 24.39 -20.27 0.88
CA THR A 224 24.11 -21.06 2.08
C THR A 224 22.62 -21.07 2.45
N HIS A 225 21.79 -20.26 1.79
CA HIS A 225 20.38 -20.08 2.07
C HIS A 225 20.05 -19.58 3.50
N THR A 226 21.01 -18.92 4.13
CA THR A 226 20.85 -18.47 5.52
C THR A 226 20.73 -16.97 5.68
N LYS A 227 21.31 -16.18 4.76
CA LYS A 227 21.34 -14.73 4.81
C LYS A 227 20.82 -14.09 3.55
N MET A 228 20.11 -12.98 3.72
CA MET A 228 19.67 -12.16 2.61
C MET A 228 20.85 -11.40 2.00
N VAL A 229 20.85 -11.29 0.69
CA VAL A 229 21.83 -10.50 -0.08
C VAL A 229 21.21 -9.17 -0.48
N ASP A 230 21.92 -8.06 -0.23
CA ASP A 230 21.48 -6.76 -0.72
C ASP A 230 21.40 -6.75 -2.26
N THR A 231 20.27 -6.27 -2.76
CA THR A 231 20.00 -6.16 -4.19
C THR A 231 19.78 -4.73 -4.66
N HIS A 232 19.77 -3.77 -3.74
CA HIS A 232 19.46 -2.37 -4.03
C HIS A 232 20.70 -1.48 -4.14
N GLY A 233 21.88 -2.01 -3.81
CA GLY A 233 23.15 -1.26 -3.88
C GLY A 233 23.07 0.06 -3.09
N ASP A 234 23.46 1.15 -3.70
CA ASP A 234 23.56 2.46 -3.03
C ASP A 234 22.20 3.17 -2.80
N PHE A 235 21.07 2.68 -3.35
CA PHE A 235 19.81 3.41 -3.31
C PHE A 235 19.27 3.61 -1.89
N PRO A 236 19.28 2.60 -0.98
CA PRO A 236 18.89 2.82 0.41
C PRO A 236 19.84 3.79 1.14
N ALA A 237 21.16 3.71 0.89
CA ALA A 237 22.13 4.60 1.50
C ALA A 237 21.94 6.05 1.04
N ALA A 238 21.66 6.27 -0.23
CA ALA A 238 21.38 7.59 -0.79
C ALA A 238 20.09 8.20 -0.21
N MET A 239 19.02 7.40 -0.03
CA MET A 239 17.79 7.86 0.61
C MET A 239 18.04 8.27 2.07
N ARG A 240 18.81 7.48 2.84
CA ARG A 240 19.21 7.81 4.23
C ARG A 240 19.95 9.14 4.29
N ALA A 241 20.90 9.36 3.37
CA ALA A 241 21.68 10.60 3.32
C ALA A 241 20.79 11.82 3.04
N VAL A 242 19.84 11.72 2.12
CA VAL A 242 18.86 12.79 1.85
C VAL A 242 17.98 13.01 3.08
N ALA A 243 17.43 11.95 3.66
CA ALA A 243 16.56 12.04 4.84
C ALA A 243 17.27 12.75 6.01
N GLN A 244 18.51 12.38 6.29
CA GLN A 244 19.33 12.99 7.33
C GLN A 244 19.62 14.47 7.04
N ARG A 245 20.08 14.80 5.83
CA ARG A 245 20.38 16.18 5.43
C ARG A 245 19.17 17.09 5.50
N GLU A 246 18.03 16.60 5.06
CA GLU A 246 16.79 17.37 4.97
C GLU A 246 15.92 17.25 6.23
N GLN A 247 16.36 16.50 7.25
CA GLN A 247 15.62 16.25 8.48
C GLN A 247 14.21 15.68 8.22
N VAL A 248 14.15 14.67 7.36
CA VAL A 248 12.93 13.93 7.02
C VAL A 248 12.93 12.61 7.78
N PRO A 249 11.83 12.21 8.45
CA PRO A 249 11.72 10.87 9.04
C PRO A 249 11.93 9.79 7.98
N LEU A 250 12.64 8.71 8.35
CA LEU A 250 12.92 7.59 7.46
C LEU A 250 12.63 6.26 8.15
N ILE A 251 11.73 5.48 7.56
CA ILE A 251 11.39 4.13 8.00
C ILE A 251 12.32 3.14 7.29
N GLU A 252 13.04 2.33 8.07
CA GLU A 252 14.01 1.34 7.56
C GLU A 252 13.33 0.06 7.08
N LEU A 253 12.42 0.19 6.10
CA LEU A 253 11.62 -0.92 5.60
C LEU A 253 12.46 -2.02 4.93
N ASN A 254 13.58 -1.66 4.30
CA ASN A 254 14.54 -2.62 3.77
C ASN A 254 15.08 -3.57 4.85
N GLY A 255 15.54 -3.01 5.97
CA GLY A 255 16.03 -3.80 7.10
C GLY A 255 14.94 -4.69 7.70
N MET A 256 13.73 -4.12 7.91
CA MET A 256 12.61 -4.87 8.47
C MET A 256 12.17 -6.05 7.59
N THR A 257 12.13 -5.86 6.27
CA THR A 257 11.77 -6.93 5.33
C THR A 257 12.90 -7.95 5.17
N THR A 258 14.16 -7.55 5.33
CA THR A 258 15.30 -8.48 5.43
C THR A 258 15.15 -9.37 6.66
N ASP A 259 14.93 -8.80 7.85
CA ASP A 259 14.70 -9.56 9.08
C ASP A 259 13.50 -10.53 8.94
N PHE A 260 12.42 -10.08 8.32
CA PHE A 260 11.23 -10.89 8.05
C PHE A 260 11.54 -12.11 7.18
N PHE A 261 12.22 -11.91 6.05
CA PHE A 261 12.57 -13.02 5.16
C PHE A 261 13.59 -13.98 5.78
N GLU A 262 14.60 -13.48 6.51
CA GLU A 262 15.55 -14.32 7.22
C GLU A 262 14.87 -15.14 8.32
N THR A 263 13.91 -14.56 9.03
CA THR A 263 13.14 -15.26 10.08
C THR A 263 12.26 -16.37 9.51
N LEU A 264 11.58 -16.11 8.40
CA LEU A 264 10.80 -17.14 7.69
C LEU A 264 11.70 -18.25 7.10
N GLY A 265 12.95 -17.89 6.77
CA GLY A 265 13.92 -18.78 6.13
C GLY A 265 13.67 -18.99 4.65
N PHE A 266 14.61 -19.68 3.98
CA PHE A 266 14.66 -19.78 2.52
C PHE A 266 13.37 -20.33 1.89
N GLU A 267 12.79 -21.40 2.45
CA GLU A 267 11.59 -21.98 1.86
C GLU A 267 10.31 -21.22 2.25
N ASN A 268 10.11 -20.93 3.53
CA ASN A 268 8.85 -20.32 3.98
C ASN A 268 8.70 -18.85 3.57
N SER A 269 9.80 -18.13 3.32
CA SER A 269 9.71 -16.75 2.81
C SER A 269 9.01 -16.63 1.45
N LYS A 270 8.96 -17.70 0.67
CA LYS A 270 8.16 -17.77 -0.56
C LYS A 270 6.67 -17.58 -0.29
N ARG A 271 6.19 -17.99 0.90
CA ARG A 271 4.78 -17.88 1.31
C ARG A 271 4.30 -16.43 1.51
N ALA A 272 5.22 -15.49 1.64
CA ALA A 272 4.92 -14.05 1.69
C ALA A 272 4.91 -13.37 0.31
N LEU A 273 5.27 -14.09 -0.73
CA LEU A 273 5.46 -13.59 -2.08
C LEU A 273 4.58 -14.35 -3.08
N VAL A 274 4.57 -13.88 -4.33
CA VAL A 274 3.79 -14.54 -5.38
C VAL A 274 4.55 -15.78 -5.90
N HIS A 275 4.49 -16.82 -5.10
CA HIS A 275 5.00 -18.15 -5.41
C HIS A 275 3.85 -19.16 -5.35
N TYR A 276 3.39 -19.61 -6.52
CA TYR A 276 2.27 -20.55 -6.63
C TYR A 276 2.54 -21.59 -7.72
N PRO A 277 2.28 -22.88 -7.46
CA PRO A 277 2.37 -23.91 -8.49
C PRO A 277 1.42 -23.62 -9.66
N ALA A 278 1.74 -24.14 -10.83
CA ALA A 278 0.85 -24.09 -11.98
C ALA A 278 -0.56 -24.60 -11.63
N ASN A 279 -1.57 -24.03 -12.26
CA ASN A 279 -2.98 -24.36 -12.03
C ASN A 279 -3.52 -24.01 -10.63
N THR A 280 -2.85 -23.16 -9.85
CA THR A 280 -3.41 -22.61 -8.62
C THR A 280 -4.56 -21.65 -8.92
N PHE A 281 -4.44 -20.87 -9.98
CA PHE A 281 -5.46 -19.91 -10.43
C PHE A 281 -5.98 -20.28 -11.82
N VAL A 282 -7.21 -19.88 -12.11
CA VAL A 282 -7.81 -20.10 -13.44
C VAL A 282 -6.96 -19.39 -14.52
N GLY A 283 -6.56 -20.14 -15.55
CA GLY A 283 -5.74 -19.62 -16.65
C GLY A 283 -4.23 -19.52 -16.37
N GLN A 284 -3.78 -19.96 -15.21
CA GLN A 284 -2.36 -20.02 -14.85
C GLN A 284 -1.80 -21.39 -15.21
N ASP A 285 -1.10 -21.48 -16.33
CA ASP A 285 -0.52 -22.74 -16.87
C ASP A 285 0.93 -23.00 -16.43
N LYS A 286 1.58 -22.04 -15.75
CA LYS A 286 2.98 -22.10 -15.28
C LYS A 286 3.08 -21.72 -13.83
N ASP A 287 4.17 -22.18 -13.18
CA ASP A 287 4.51 -21.74 -11.83
C ASP A 287 4.73 -20.21 -11.80
N LEU A 288 4.22 -19.58 -10.77
CA LEU A 288 4.58 -18.22 -10.40
C LEU A 288 5.74 -18.30 -9.40
N ALA A 289 6.82 -17.57 -9.68
CA ALA A 289 8.04 -17.55 -8.87
C ALA A 289 8.60 -16.11 -8.82
N ASP A 290 7.89 -15.23 -8.13
CA ASP A 290 8.22 -13.82 -8.01
C ASP A 290 8.89 -13.53 -6.66
N ASN A 291 10.14 -13.12 -6.69
CA ASN A 291 10.93 -12.82 -5.49
C ASN A 291 10.89 -11.34 -5.07
N THR A 292 10.00 -10.55 -5.66
CA THR A 292 9.86 -9.12 -5.39
C THR A 292 8.47 -8.76 -4.90
N HIS A 293 7.43 -9.29 -5.57
CA HIS A 293 6.06 -8.88 -5.30
C HIS A 293 5.40 -9.73 -4.23
N PHE A 294 4.74 -9.05 -3.30
CA PHE A 294 4.02 -9.70 -2.22
C PHE A 294 2.68 -10.28 -2.68
N ASN A 295 2.28 -11.36 -2.05
CA ASN A 295 0.91 -11.80 -1.99
C ASN A 295 0.16 -11.08 -0.84
N PRO A 296 -1.15 -11.31 -0.63
CA PRO A 296 -1.89 -10.62 0.42
C PRO A 296 -1.31 -10.79 1.84
N TYR A 297 -0.78 -11.97 2.19
CA TYR A 297 -0.15 -12.18 3.50
C TYR A 297 1.11 -11.33 3.66
N GLY A 298 2.04 -11.41 2.71
CA GLY A 298 3.28 -10.62 2.78
C GLY A 298 3.00 -9.11 2.77
N ALA A 299 2.05 -8.66 1.96
CA ALA A 299 1.62 -7.26 1.92
C ALA A 299 1.05 -6.79 3.27
N TYR A 300 0.27 -7.63 3.95
CA TYR A 300 -0.28 -7.37 5.27
C TYR A 300 0.81 -7.24 6.33
N GLU A 301 1.79 -8.15 6.35
CA GLU A 301 2.92 -8.11 7.27
C GLU A 301 3.77 -6.83 7.05
N VAL A 302 4.05 -6.48 5.78
CA VAL A 302 4.80 -5.25 5.48
C VAL A 302 4.02 -3.99 5.87
N ALA A 303 2.70 -3.97 5.75
CA ALA A 303 1.89 -2.86 6.24
C ALA A 303 2.04 -2.66 7.76
N LYS A 304 2.14 -3.75 8.53
CA LYS A 304 2.43 -3.66 9.98
C LYS A 304 3.84 -3.11 10.25
N MET A 305 4.84 -3.47 9.43
CA MET A 305 6.19 -2.89 9.54
C MET A 305 6.16 -1.38 9.31
N VAL A 306 5.38 -0.91 8.34
CA VAL A 306 5.22 0.53 8.09
C VAL A 306 4.59 1.23 9.28
N VAL A 307 3.51 0.68 9.88
CA VAL A 307 2.90 1.24 11.10
C VAL A 307 3.89 1.22 12.28
N MET A 308 4.67 0.15 12.43
CA MET A 308 5.74 0.09 13.45
C MET A 308 6.76 1.21 13.25
N GLY A 309 7.21 1.44 12.01
CA GLY A 309 8.10 2.55 11.68
C GLY A 309 7.48 3.93 11.98
N MET A 310 6.19 4.10 11.71
CA MET A 310 5.47 5.32 12.12
C MET A 310 5.50 5.51 13.65
N LYS A 311 5.34 4.43 14.44
CA LYS A 311 5.44 4.46 15.90
C LYS A 311 6.84 4.84 16.37
N GLN A 312 7.89 4.31 15.76
CA GLN A 312 9.29 4.64 16.08
C GLN A 312 9.57 6.14 15.90
N HIS A 313 8.94 6.78 14.92
CA HIS A 313 9.07 8.21 14.64
C HIS A 313 7.97 9.08 15.30
N HIS A 314 7.09 8.50 16.12
CA HIS A 314 5.99 9.20 16.79
C HIS A 314 5.15 10.07 15.82
N LEU A 315 4.84 9.54 14.62
CA LEU A 315 4.16 10.31 13.59
C LEU A 315 2.70 10.65 13.97
N PRO A 316 2.22 11.87 13.69
CA PRO A 316 0.91 12.33 14.17
C PRO A 316 -0.32 11.54 13.66
N MET A 317 -0.21 10.83 12.52
CA MET A 317 -1.31 9.98 12.04
C MET A 317 -1.64 8.82 12.99
N LEU A 318 -0.75 8.49 13.93
CA LEU A 318 -0.99 7.45 14.93
C LEU A 318 -2.14 7.78 15.89
N LYS A 319 -2.60 9.04 15.93
CA LYS A 319 -3.83 9.41 16.66
C LYS A 319 -5.07 8.65 16.16
N GLY A 320 -5.07 8.26 14.87
CA GLY A 320 -6.11 7.45 14.24
C GLY A 320 -5.77 5.96 14.19
N LEU A 321 -4.74 5.49 14.91
CA LEU A 321 -4.42 4.06 14.97
C LEU A 321 -5.54 3.32 15.73
N ARG A 322 -6.08 2.27 15.13
CA ARG A 322 -7.16 1.47 15.73
C ARG A 322 -6.73 0.84 17.05
N SER A 323 -7.67 0.74 17.98
CA SER A 323 -7.43 0.19 19.31
C SER A 323 -7.12 -1.31 19.33
N ASP A 324 -7.39 -2.02 18.23
CA ASP A 324 -7.04 -3.43 18.04
C ASP A 324 -5.64 -3.64 17.46
N TRP A 325 -4.85 -2.58 17.27
CA TRP A 325 -3.44 -2.69 16.97
C TRP A 325 -2.69 -3.40 18.09
N THR A 326 -1.88 -4.38 17.74
CA THR A 326 -0.91 -5.03 18.61
C THR A 326 0.50 -4.72 18.11
N ASP A 327 1.45 -4.53 19.04
CA ASP A 327 2.83 -4.29 18.65
C ASP A 327 3.36 -5.46 17.83
N PHE A 328 4.09 -5.10 16.78
CA PHE A 328 4.57 -6.02 15.77
C PHE A 328 6.11 -6.08 15.77
N ASP A 329 6.65 -7.24 15.48
CA ASP A 329 8.08 -7.46 15.27
C ASP A 329 8.27 -8.30 14.01
N PRO A 330 9.04 -7.84 13.00
CA PRO A 330 9.34 -8.63 11.78
C PRO A 330 9.96 -10.00 12.03
N LYS A 331 10.57 -10.18 13.21
CA LYS A 331 11.15 -11.45 13.66
C LYS A 331 10.11 -12.39 14.30
N HIS A 332 8.89 -11.93 14.47
CA HIS A 332 7.77 -12.72 14.98
C HIS A 332 6.52 -12.44 14.13
N PRO A 333 6.54 -12.78 12.82
CA PRO A 333 5.40 -12.56 11.94
C PRO A 333 4.18 -13.37 12.37
N ASP A 334 3.01 -12.96 11.91
CA ASP A 334 1.79 -13.73 12.12
C ASP A 334 1.92 -15.14 11.51
N ASP A 335 1.28 -16.10 12.14
CA ASP A 335 1.27 -17.47 11.61
C ASP A 335 0.49 -17.51 10.29
N PHE A 336 1.20 -17.83 9.22
CA PHE A 336 0.63 -17.94 7.88
C PHE A 336 -0.56 -18.93 7.81
N ASP A 337 -0.51 -20.03 8.55
CA ASP A 337 -1.53 -21.08 8.46
C ASP A 337 -2.83 -20.69 9.17
N SER A 338 -2.78 -19.69 10.05
CA SER A 338 -3.95 -19.10 10.72
C SER A 338 -4.47 -17.83 10.04
N TRP A 339 -3.71 -17.24 9.12
CA TRP A 339 -4.10 -16.04 8.39
C TRP A 339 -4.85 -16.37 7.10
N TYR A 340 -5.92 -15.66 6.78
CA TYR A 340 -6.72 -15.96 5.60
C TYR A 340 -7.13 -14.69 4.84
N TRP A 341 -7.00 -14.74 3.53
CA TRP A 341 -7.49 -13.74 2.60
C TRP A 341 -8.61 -14.31 1.73
N TYR A 342 -9.74 -13.63 1.71
CA TYR A 342 -10.82 -13.96 0.78
C TYR A 342 -10.48 -13.38 -0.60
N PRO A 343 -10.29 -14.21 -1.64
CA PRO A 343 -9.96 -13.73 -2.97
C PRO A 343 -11.03 -12.78 -3.51
N ALA A 344 -10.62 -11.80 -4.32
CA ALA A 344 -11.56 -10.96 -5.06
C ALA A 344 -12.33 -11.80 -6.10
N PRO A 345 -13.53 -11.37 -6.52
CA PRO A 345 -14.32 -12.10 -7.51
C PRO A 345 -13.65 -12.13 -8.91
N THR A 346 -12.78 -11.18 -9.18
CA THR A 346 -12.01 -11.13 -10.42
C THR A 346 -10.56 -11.48 -10.16
N ILE A 347 -10.03 -12.46 -10.90
CA ILE A 347 -8.64 -12.91 -10.83
C ILE A 347 -8.06 -12.81 -12.24
N GLU A 348 -7.04 -12.01 -12.43
CA GLU A 348 -6.24 -11.97 -13.66
C GLU A 348 -4.77 -12.20 -13.28
N VAL A 349 -4.20 -13.33 -13.71
CA VAL A 349 -2.81 -13.66 -13.41
C VAL A 349 -1.89 -12.92 -14.36
N LYS A 350 -1.73 -11.63 -14.14
CA LYS A 350 -0.86 -10.75 -14.91
C LYS A 350 0.19 -10.12 -14.02
N LYS A 351 1.45 -10.41 -14.32
CA LYS A 351 2.57 -9.86 -13.55
C LYS A 351 2.59 -8.32 -13.61
N PRO A 352 2.78 -7.64 -12.47
CA PRO A 352 2.97 -6.19 -12.43
C PRO A 352 4.19 -5.74 -13.23
N ASP A 353 4.16 -4.51 -13.80
CA ASP A 353 5.31 -3.91 -14.45
C ASP A 353 6.48 -3.71 -13.45
N GLY A 354 7.69 -3.70 -13.99
CA GLY A 354 8.87 -3.32 -13.22
C GLY A 354 9.78 -4.48 -12.79
N ASN A 355 9.48 -5.70 -13.22
CA ASN A 355 10.35 -6.87 -12.99
C ASN A 355 10.83 -7.53 -14.28
#